data_3e783b4cdcf3db2ab1057068f273d13c
#
_entry.id   3e783b4cdcf3db2ab1057068f273d13c
#
_cell.length_a   1.000
_cell.length_b   1.000
_cell.length_c   1.000
_cell.angle_alpha   90.00
_cell.angle_beta   90.00
_cell.angle_gamma   90.00
#
_symmetry.space_group_name_H-M   'P 1'
#
loop_
_entity.id
_entity.type
_entity.pdbx_description
1 polymer ?
#
loop_
_entity_poly.entity_id
_entity_poly.type
_entity_poly.pdbx_seq_one_letter_code
_entity_poly.pdbx_strand_id
1 'polypeptide(L)'
;KAVLAFIAILVLPGCVTEDNVVDLDESQSDDGELQGLNIVAQTLGRDVDVAHTYDLLGESGNNSTLILWAAAGCKGCHQWTQMIRECVDNGTIPEDSNIVTVHRYPAFEMTTYVNNTYGNSSSDYYSPWPVLMPVDGATAWDATTGEESEVPLAEAFNNPVTPTLQVIDPEGQLVWQSRTYYPDFSVVEEFVGVIA
;
A
#
# COMPACT_ATOMS: atom_id res chain seq x y z
N LYS A 1 -13.07 16.56 -78.88
CA LYS A 1 -13.22 15.09 -79.02
C LYS A 1 -13.11 14.52 -77.68
N ALA A 2 -14.23 14.16 -77.05
CA ALA A 2 -14.34 13.52 -75.79
C ALA A 2 -14.45 12.00 -76.01
N VAL A 3 -13.69 11.24 -75.28
CA VAL A 3 -13.78 9.77 -75.18
C VAL A 3 -14.39 9.42 -73.85
N LEU A 4 -15.61 8.96 -73.87
CA LEU A 4 -16.26 8.35 -72.70
C LEU A 4 -15.81 6.89 -72.63
N ALA A 5 -15.21 6.53 -71.47
CA ALA A 5 -14.94 5.14 -71.13
C ALA A 5 -16.04 4.63 -70.21
N PHE A 6 -16.80 3.66 -70.63
CA PHE A 6 -17.78 2.92 -69.82
C PHE A 6 -17.05 1.84 -69.00
N ILE A 7 -17.17 1.91 -67.70
CA ILE A 7 -16.75 0.82 -66.85
C ILE A 7 -18.01 0.00 -66.51
N ALA A 8 -18.02 -1.24 -66.92
CA ALA A 8 -19.07 -2.20 -66.59
C ALA A 8 -18.74 -2.82 -65.19
N ILE A 9 -19.63 -2.63 -64.24
CA ILE A 9 -19.57 -3.29 -62.96
C ILE A 9 -20.26 -4.64 -63.05
N LEU A 10 -19.47 -5.72 -62.96
CA LEU A 10 -19.97 -7.09 -62.85
C LEU A 10 -20.37 -7.33 -61.37
N VAL A 11 -21.66 -7.46 -61.13
CA VAL A 11 -22.23 -7.92 -59.87
C VAL A 11 -22.26 -9.45 -59.89
N LEU A 12 -21.43 -10.09 -59.10
CA LEU A 12 -21.50 -11.52 -58.80
C LEU A 12 -22.41 -11.76 -57.60
N PRO A 13 -23.36 -12.66 -57.65
CA PRO A 13 -24.13 -13.06 -56.49
C PRO A 13 -23.23 -13.97 -55.62
N GLY A 14 -22.69 -13.45 -54.53
CA GLY A 14 -22.02 -14.23 -53.52
C GLY A 14 -23.03 -14.86 -52.56
N CYS A 15 -22.93 -16.17 -52.37
CA CYS A 15 -23.68 -16.93 -51.39
C CYS A 15 -23.42 -16.35 -49.97
N VAL A 16 -24.48 -16.03 -49.28
CA VAL A 16 -24.48 -15.78 -47.84
C VAL A 16 -24.36 -17.13 -47.15
N THR A 17 -23.19 -17.47 -46.67
CA THR A 17 -23.04 -18.47 -45.62
C THR A 17 -23.33 -17.78 -44.29
N GLU A 18 -24.32 -18.24 -43.55
CA GLU A 18 -24.53 -17.89 -42.16
C GLU A 18 -23.35 -18.42 -41.38
N ASP A 19 -22.32 -17.60 -41.22
CA ASP A 19 -21.30 -17.83 -40.21
C ASP A 19 -21.93 -17.55 -38.84
N ASN A 20 -22.05 -18.59 -38.04
CA ASN A 20 -22.25 -18.48 -36.62
C ASN A 20 -21.18 -17.54 -36.06
N VAL A 21 -21.55 -16.30 -35.80
CA VAL A 21 -20.82 -15.41 -34.93
C VAL A 21 -20.93 -16.05 -33.52
N VAL A 22 -19.94 -16.86 -33.17
CA VAL A 22 -19.67 -17.15 -31.77
C VAL A 22 -19.30 -15.80 -31.18
N ASP A 23 -20.22 -15.18 -30.47
CA ASP A 23 -19.90 -14.16 -29.49
C ASP A 23 -18.88 -14.80 -28.56
N LEU A 24 -17.60 -14.59 -28.84
CA LEU A 24 -16.57 -14.71 -27.83
C LEU A 24 -16.92 -13.60 -26.86
N ASP A 25 -17.59 -13.98 -25.80
CA ASP A 25 -17.64 -13.25 -24.57
C ASP A 25 -16.17 -12.87 -24.29
N GLU A 26 -15.80 -11.65 -24.61
CA GLU A 26 -14.62 -11.02 -24.08
C GLU A 26 -14.86 -10.96 -22.57
N SER A 27 -14.65 -12.10 -21.89
CA SER A 27 -14.27 -12.04 -20.50
C SER A 27 -13.00 -11.22 -20.50
N GLN A 28 -13.14 -9.90 -20.29
CA GLN A 28 -12.08 -9.07 -19.81
C GLN A 28 -11.46 -9.87 -18.66
N SER A 29 -10.31 -10.48 -18.93
CA SER A 29 -9.38 -10.76 -17.86
C SER A 29 -9.12 -9.39 -17.24
N ASP A 30 -9.77 -9.15 -16.13
CA ASP A 30 -9.39 -8.14 -15.18
C ASP A 30 -7.95 -8.52 -14.79
N ASP A 31 -7.01 -8.00 -15.56
CA ASP A 31 -5.58 -8.18 -15.30
C ASP A 31 -5.35 -7.50 -13.97
N GLY A 32 -5.38 -8.27 -12.89
CA GLY A 32 -5.31 -7.98 -11.45
C GLY A 32 -4.54 -6.73 -11.01
N GLU A 33 -4.80 -5.60 -11.66
CA GLU A 33 -4.30 -4.29 -11.27
C GLU A 33 -5.06 -3.86 -10.02
N LEU A 34 -4.34 -3.77 -8.91
CA LEU A 34 -4.89 -3.31 -7.64
C LEU A 34 -5.48 -1.91 -7.83
N GLN A 35 -6.77 -1.76 -7.55
CA GLN A 35 -7.47 -0.47 -7.67
C GLN A 35 -7.29 0.41 -6.43
N GLY A 36 -6.62 -0.10 -5.43
CA GLY A 36 -6.20 0.56 -4.20
C GLY A 36 -5.44 -0.42 -3.34
N LEU A 37 -4.55 0.08 -2.49
CA LEU A 37 -3.69 -0.72 -1.64
C LEU A 37 -4.27 -0.83 -0.25
N ASN A 38 -4.26 -2.05 0.31
CA ASN A 38 -4.55 -2.26 1.72
C ASN A 38 -3.58 -3.29 2.31
N ILE A 39 -3.39 -3.24 3.61
CA ILE A 39 -2.60 -4.21 4.39
C ILE A 39 -3.50 -4.85 5.42
N VAL A 40 -3.65 -6.16 5.34
CA VAL A 40 -4.27 -6.95 6.40
C VAL A 40 -3.19 -7.86 6.98
N ALA A 41 -2.80 -7.63 8.23
CA ALA A 41 -1.69 -8.34 8.85
C ALA A 41 -1.92 -8.55 10.34
N GLN A 42 -1.22 -9.53 10.92
CA GLN A 42 -1.15 -9.66 12.38
C GLN A 42 -0.39 -8.47 12.97
N THR A 43 -0.63 -8.21 14.25
CA THR A 43 0.08 -7.19 15.02
C THR A 43 0.96 -7.84 16.09
N LEU A 44 1.67 -7.04 16.88
CA LEU A 44 2.35 -7.52 18.08
C LEU A 44 1.38 -7.96 19.20
N GLY A 45 0.08 -7.65 19.08
CA GLY A 45 -0.98 -8.05 20.02
C GLY A 45 -0.96 -7.28 21.34
N ARG A 46 -0.48 -6.02 21.33
CA ARG A 46 -0.52 -5.09 22.46
C ARG A 46 -1.88 -4.38 22.52
N ASP A 47 -2.20 -3.75 23.65
CA ASP A 47 -3.45 -2.98 23.80
C ASP A 47 -3.57 -1.86 22.74
N VAL A 48 -2.44 -1.23 22.38
CA VAL A 48 -2.39 -0.16 21.36
C VAL A 48 -2.54 -0.67 19.91
N ASP A 49 -2.44 -1.97 19.70
CA ASP A 49 -2.56 -2.56 18.36
C ASP A 49 -4.03 -2.78 17.93
N VAL A 50 -5.00 -2.39 18.78
CA VAL A 50 -6.46 -2.46 18.56
C VAL A 50 -6.97 -3.90 18.41
N ALA A 51 -6.33 -4.72 17.54
CA ALA A 51 -6.71 -6.11 17.26
C ALA A 51 -5.47 -6.98 16.98
N HIS A 52 -5.64 -8.29 17.07
CA HIS A 52 -4.59 -9.24 16.67
C HIS A 52 -4.34 -9.24 15.16
N THR A 53 -5.39 -9.00 14.38
CA THR A 53 -5.32 -8.77 12.93
C THR A 53 -5.77 -7.34 12.68
N TYR A 54 -4.96 -6.59 11.99
CA TYR A 54 -5.18 -5.18 11.66
C TYR A 54 -5.47 -5.04 10.18
N ASP A 55 -6.58 -4.43 9.84
CA ASP A 55 -6.95 -4.01 8.49
C ASP A 55 -6.66 -2.52 8.39
N LEU A 56 -5.64 -2.14 7.60
CA LEU A 56 -5.14 -0.77 7.57
C LEU A 56 -6.23 0.25 7.21
N LEU A 57 -6.99 0.02 6.15
CA LEU A 57 -8.03 0.94 5.72
C LEU A 57 -9.30 0.82 6.57
N GLY A 58 -9.63 -0.40 7.01
CA GLY A 58 -10.76 -0.62 7.92
C GLY A 58 -10.61 0.13 9.24
N GLU A 59 -9.41 0.15 9.81
CA GLU A 59 -9.11 0.80 11.09
C GLU A 59 -8.81 2.29 10.93
N SER A 60 -8.35 2.76 9.76
CA SER A 60 -8.06 4.18 9.50
C SER A 60 -9.33 5.04 9.42
N GLY A 61 -10.48 4.42 9.20
CA GLY A 61 -11.72 5.13 8.93
C GLY A 61 -11.63 5.89 7.61
N ASN A 62 -11.94 7.18 7.62
CA ASN A 62 -11.89 8.02 6.43
C ASN A 62 -10.70 9.00 6.47
N ASN A 63 -9.59 8.59 7.08
CA ASN A 63 -8.39 9.41 7.21
C ASN A 63 -7.20 8.76 6.51
N SER A 64 -6.27 9.58 6.03
CA SER A 64 -4.99 9.10 5.52
C SER A 64 -4.15 8.44 6.64
N THR A 65 -3.30 7.49 6.28
CA THR A 65 -2.44 6.76 7.24
C THR A 65 -0.97 6.93 6.88
N LEU A 66 -0.18 7.34 7.87
CA LEU A 66 1.28 7.31 7.78
C LEU A 66 1.78 5.89 8.07
N ILE A 67 2.52 5.34 7.14
CA ILE A 67 3.17 4.02 7.25
C ILE A 67 4.67 4.23 7.43
N LEU A 68 5.25 3.70 8.51
CA LEU A 68 6.69 3.56 8.69
C LEU A 68 7.09 2.10 8.42
N TRP A 69 7.74 1.83 7.28
CA TRP A 69 8.37 0.55 7.01
C TRP A 69 9.66 0.42 7.78
N ALA A 70 9.71 -0.53 8.71
CA ALA A 70 10.78 -0.65 9.67
C ALA A 70 11.34 -2.07 9.79
N ALA A 71 12.56 -2.15 10.33
CA ALA A 71 13.20 -3.36 10.79
C ALA A 71 13.74 -3.12 12.20
N ALA A 72 13.75 -4.16 13.05
CA ALA A 72 14.18 -4.02 14.44
C ALA A 72 15.69 -3.71 14.59
N GLY A 73 16.52 -4.12 13.61
CA GLY A 73 17.94 -3.80 13.55
C GLY A 73 18.29 -2.50 12.83
N CYS A 74 17.30 -1.73 12.37
CA CYS A 74 17.51 -0.55 11.53
C CYS A 74 17.67 0.74 12.36
N LYS A 75 18.88 1.29 12.42
CA LYS A 75 19.15 2.52 13.19
C LYS A 75 18.34 3.73 12.71
N GLY A 76 18.17 3.92 11.40
CA GLY A 76 17.35 5.00 10.86
C GLY A 76 15.89 4.85 11.28
N CYS A 77 15.36 3.61 11.31
CA CYS A 77 14.00 3.33 11.76
C CYS A 77 13.79 3.71 13.24
N HIS A 78 14.77 3.40 14.10
CA HIS A 78 14.74 3.78 15.50
C HIS A 78 14.62 5.30 15.68
N GLN A 79 15.44 6.04 14.93
CA GLN A 79 15.44 7.49 15.00
C GLN A 79 14.14 8.10 14.44
N TRP A 80 13.60 7.52 13.34
CA TRP A 80 12.30 7.93 12.82
C TRP A 80 11.17 7.68 13.82
N THR A 81 11.15 6.51 14.47
CA THR A 81 10.16 6.21 15.52
C THR A 81 10.23 7.25 16.65
N GLN A 82 11.43 7.62 17.11
CA GLN A 82 11.62 8.66 18.13
C GLN A 82 11.11 10.03 17.66
N MET A 83 11.50 10.46 16.45
CA MET A 83 11.07 11.76 15.91
C MET A 83 9.56 11.85 15.72
N ILE A 84 8.93 10.83 15.14
CA ILE A 84 7.47 10.81 14.96
C ILE A 84 6.78 10.91 16.32
N ARG A 85 7.23 10.14 17.33
CA ARG A 85 6.69 10.19 18.69
C ARG A 85 6.83 11.58 19.31
N GLU A 86 8.01 12.20 19.22
CA GLU A 86 8.25 13.57 19.70
C GLU A 86 7.34 14.59 18.97
N CYS A 87 7.10 14.40 17.68
CA CYS A 87 6.20 15.26 16.90
C CYS A 87 4.72 15.08 17.26
N VAL A 88 4.30 13.87 17.64
CA VAL A 88 2.96 13.62 18.19
C VAL A 88 2.85 14.25 19.59
N ASP A 89 3.82 14.00 20.46
CA ASP A 89 3.83 14.50 21.84
C ASP A 89 3.82 16.03 21.92
N ASN A 90 4.43 16.72 20.97
CA ASN A 90 4.47 18.20 20.91
C ASN A 90 3.37 18.83 20.03
N GLY A 91 2.50 18.02 19.41
CA GLY A 91 1.39 18.45 18.57
C GLY A 91 1.77 18.90 17.15
N THR A 92 3.01 18.66 16.71
CA THR A 92 3.39 18.87 15.29
C THR A 92 2.66 17.90 14.36
N ILE A 93 2.52 16.64 14.79
CA ILE A 93 1.62 15.65 14.19
C ILE A 93 0.37 15.63 15.05
N PRO A 94 -0.84 15.81 14.50
CA PRO A 94 -2.09 15.72 15.25
C PRO A 94 -2.19 14.39 16.01
N GLU A 95 -2.69 14.42 17.26
CA GLU A 95 -2.78 13.23 18.13
C GLU A 95 -3.71 12.15 17.55
N ASP A 96 -4.68 12.55 16.75
CA ASP A 96 -5.66 11.68 16.08
C ASP A 96 -5.19 11.20 14.69
N SER A 97 -3.94 11.46 14.31
CA SER A 97 -3.38 10.97 13.05
C SER A 97 -3.24 9.45 13.08
N ASN A 98 -3.63 8.80 11.98
CA ASN A 98 -3.39 7.38 11.80
C ASN A 98 -1.92 7.13 11.47
N ILE A 99 -1.25 6.39 12.32
CA ILE A 99 0.15 6.00 12.15
C ILE A 99 0.27 4.50 12.38
N VAL A 100 1.01 3.82 11.52
CA VAL A 100 1.36 2.41 11.70
C VAL A 100 2.84 2.17 11.41
N THR A 101 3.44 1.22 12.09
CA THR A 101 4.73 0.65 11.71
C THR A 101 4.49 -0.70 11.04
N VAL A 102 5.09 -0.94 9.88
CA VAL A 102 5.03 -2.24 9.18
C VAL A 102 6.41 -2.89 9.21
N HIS A 103 6.50 -4.08 9.81
CA HIS A 103 7.74 -4.85 9.83
C HIS A 103 8.06 -5.38 8.43
N ARG A 104 9.24 -5.01 7.89
CA ARG A 104 9.58 -5.24 6.49
C ARG A 104 10.24 -6.60 6.21
N TYR A 105 10.93 -7.19 7.18
CA TYR A 105 11.79 -8.35 6.94
C TYR A 105 11.47 -9.55 7.85
N PRO A 106 10.25 -10.13 7.77
CA PRO A 106 9.82 -11.22 8.66
C PRO A 106 10.68 -12.49 8.55
N ALA A 107 11.27 -12.76 7.37
CA ALA A 107 12.16 -13.90 7.16
C ALA A 107 13.51 -13.77 7.90
N PHE A 108 13.91 -12.55 8.31
CA PHE A 108 15.24 -12.28 8.87
C PHE A 108 15.22 -11.85 10.32
N GLU A 109 14.09 -11.39 10.85
CA GLU A 109 13.97 -10.88 12.21
C GLU A 109 12.88 -11.62 12.98
N MET A 110 13.21 -12.15 14.15
CA MET A 110 12.25 -12.83 15.03
C MET A 110 11.26 -11.83 15.63
N THR A 111 10.01 -12.23 15.77
CA THR A 111 8.93 -11.43 16.42
C THR A 111 9.35 -10.93 17.81
N THR A 112 10.09 -11.74 18.59
CA THR A 112 10.58 -11.32 19.90
C THR A 112 11.55 -10.14 19.84
N TYR A 113 12.37 -10.06 18.78
CA TYR A 113 13.27 -8.93 18.58
C TYR A 113 12.50 -7.67 18.22
N VAL A 114 11.55 -7.78 17.30
CA VAL A 114 10.65 -6.67 16.91
C VAL A 114 9.85 -6.18 18.14
N ASN A 115 9.30 -7.11 18.93
CA ASN A 115 8.56 -6.77 20.15
C ASN A 115 9.44 -6.07 21.20
N ASN A 116 10.68 -6.52 21.40
CA ASN A 116 11.60 -5.87 22.33
C ASN A 116 11.97 -4.46 21.89
N THR A 117 12.03 -4.20 20.57
CA THR A 117 12.39 -2.90 20.00
C THR A 117 11.20 -1.95 19.99
N TYR A 118 10.10 -2.33 19.36
CA TYR A 118 8.95 -1.45 19.10
C TYR A 118 7.76 -1.72 20.03
N GLY A 119 7.65 -2.92 20.58
CA GLY A 119 6.52 -3.33 21.40
C GLY A 119 6.67 -3.05 22.90
N ASN A 120 7.88 -3.03 23.41
CA ASN A 120 8.17 -2.85 24.84
C ASN A 120 8.14 -1.37 25.20
N SER A 121 7.21 -0.96 26.06
CA SER A 121 7.07 0.44 26.53
C SER A 121 8.30 1.00 27.26
N SER A 122 9.23 0.13 27.71
CA SER A 122 10.51 0.56 28.29
C SER A 122 11.62 0.73 27.25
N SER A 123 11.36 0.45 25.97
CA SER A 123 12.31 0.67 24.89
C SER A 123 12.33 2.15 24.49
N ASP A 124 13.53 2.67 24.24
CA ASP A 124 13.69 4.02 23.67
C ASP A 124 13.00 4.16 22.29
N TYR A 125 12.77 3.02 21.62
CA TYR A 125 12.18 2.94 20.27
C TYR A 125 10.73 2.43 20.29
N TYR A 126 10.09 2.43 21.43
CA TYR A 126 8.69 2.05 21.57
C TYR A 126 7.80 2.83 20.60
N SER A 127 6.96 2.09 19.86
CA SER A 127 5.92 2.65 18.98
C SER A 127 4.59 2.71 19.74
N PRO A 128 4.06 3.92 20.06
CA PRO A 128 2.76 4.05 20.74
C PRO A 128 1.56 3.88 19.79
N TRP A 129 1.79 3.46 18.58
CA TRP A 129 0.81 3.14 17.53
C TRP A 129 0.95 1.68 17.08
N PRO A 130 0.00 1.12 16.30
CA PRO A 130 0.03 -0.26 15.86
C PRO A 130 1.31 -0.65 15.11
N VAL A 131 1.80 -1.86 15.42
CA VAL A 131 2.93 -2.49 14.71
C VAL A 131 2.43 -3.73 14.01
N LEU A 132 2.36 -3.65 12.68
CA LEU A 132 1.92 -4.71 11.81
C LEU A 132 3.08 -5.66 11.51
N MET A 133 2.78 -6.95 11.56
CA MET A 133 3.72 -8.06 11.41
C MET A 133 3.32 -8.96 10.23
N PRO A 134 3.41 -8.47 8.97
CA PRO A 134 3.14 -9.31 7.81
C PRO A 134 4.01 -10.56 7.86
N VAL A 135 3.46 -11.70 7.41
CA VAL A 135 4.25 -12.93 7.26
C VAL A 135 5.20 -12.83 6.06
N ASP A 136 6.19 -13.73 6.02
CA ASP A 136 7.03 -13.85 4.82
C ASP A 136 6.17 -14.26 3.62
N GLY A 137 6.36 -13.58 2.48
CA GLY A 137 5.55 -13.79 1.29
C GLY A 137 4.13 -13.22 1.35
N ALA A 138 3.80 -12.37 2.34
CA ALA A 138 2.50 -11.68 2.38
C ALA A 138 2.22 -10.90 1.09
N THR A 139 0.95 -10.90 0.69
CA THR A 139 0.42 -10.17 -0.46
C THR A 139 -0.34 -8.92 -0.02
N ALA A 140 -0.51 -7.97 -0.93
CA ALA A 140 -1.36 -6.82 -0.71
C ALA A 140 -2.84 -7.23 -0.82
N TRP A 141 -3.71 -6.45 -0.19
CA TRP A 141 -5.16 -6.55 -0.36
C TRP A 141 -5.64 -5.43 -1.27
N ASP A 142 -6.62 -5.72 -2.11
CA ASP A 142 -7.27 -4.70 -2.93
C ASP A 142 -8.27 -3.93 -2.08
N ALA A 143 -8.09 -2.59 -2.04
CA ALA A 143 -8.94 -1.71 -1.23
C ALA A 143 -10.39 -1.65 -1.72
N THR A 144 -10.63 -1.89 -3.02
CA THR A 144 -11.95 -1.79 -3.63
C THR A 144 -12.77 -3.06 -3.43
N THR A 145 -12.13 -4.22 -3.62
CA THR A 145 -12.80 -5.52 -3.48
C THR A 145 -12.78 -6.04 -2.05
N GLY A 146 -11.80 -5.62 -1.25
CA GLY A 146 -11.54 -6.15 0.09
C GLY A 146 -11.00 -7.57 0.07
N GLU A 147 -10.43 -8.02 -1.05
CA GLU A 147 -9.88 -9.36 -1.23
C GLU A 147 -8.35 -9.34 -1.27
N GLU A 148 -7.75 -10.46 -0.86
CA GLU A 148 -6.31 -10.65 -0.96
C GLU A 148 -5.91 -10.82 -2.43
N SER A 149 -4.90 -10.06 -2.88
CA SER A 149 -4.39 -10.12 -4.24
C SER A 149 -3.25 -11.15 -4.38
N GLU A 150 -2.79 -11.38 -5.60
CA GLU A 150 -1.58 -12.17 -5.87
C GLU A 150 -0.30 -11.30 -5.86
N VAL A 151 -0.43 -9.98 -5.71
CA VAL A 151 0.70 -9.05 -5.76
C VAL A 151 1.45 -9.07 -4.42
N PRO A 152 2.75 -9.35 -4.40
CA PRO A 152 3.54 -9.31 -3.17
C PRO A 152 3.43 -7.95 -2.48
N LEU A 153 3.20 -7.95 -1.16
CA LEU A 153 2.98 -6.73 -0.37
C LEU A 153 4.07 -5.68 -0.60
N ALA A 154 5.32 -6.09 -0.62
CA ALA A 154 6.41 -5.16 -0.87
C ALA A 154 6.40 -4.55 -2.27
N GLU A 155 6.01 -5.33 -3.27
CA GLU A 155 5.91 -4.87 -4.67
C GLU A 155 4.78 -3.85 -4.81
N ALA A 156 3.60 -4.16 -4.28
CA ALA A 156 2.44 -3.28 -4.26
C ALA A 156 2.77 -1.91 -3.64
N PHE A 157 3.56 -1.89 -2.57
CA PHE A 157 4.00 -0.66 -1.89
C PHE A 157 5.34 -0.10 -2.42
N ASN A 158 5.63 -0.33 -3.71
CA ASN A 158 6.79 0.24 -4.39
C ASN A 158 8.15 -0.18 -3.77
N ASN A 159 8.23 -1.45 -3.31
CA ASN A 159 9.43 -2.06 -2.74
C ASN A 159 10.12 -1.18 -1.67
N PRO A 160 9.45 -0.91 -0.54
CA PRO A 160 10.00 -0.08 0.51
C PRO A 160 11.27 -0.74 1.10
N VAL A 161 12.33 0.05 1.22
CA VAL A 161 13.50 -0.25 2.05
C VAL A 161 13.26 0.24 3.48
N THR A 162 14.18 -0.02 4.42
CA THR A 162 14.04 0.48 5.79
C THR A 162 15.09 1.52 6.15
N PRO A 163 14.67 2.69 6.63
CA PRO A 163 13.29 3.17 6.73
C PRO A 163 12.73 3.65 5.39
N THR A 164 11.43 3.49 5.19
CA THR A 164 10.64 4.22 4.19
C THR A 164 9.39 4.73 4.90
N LEU A 165 9.04 5.99 4.67
CA LEU A 165 7.78 6.56 5.11
C LEU A 165 6.87 6.68 3.88
N GLN A 166 5.60 6.33 4.05
CA GLN A 166 4.58 6.43 3.01
C GLN A 166 3.29 6.96 3.61
N VAL A 167 2.51 7.68 2.83
CA VAL A 167 1.13 8.04 3.17
C VAL A 167 0.21 7.38 2.16
N ILE A 168 -0.78 6.66 2.70
CA ILE A 168 -1.88 6.09 1.95
C ILE A 168 -3.16 6.85 2.30
N ASP A 169 -3.94 7.21 1.28
CA ASP A 169 -5.23 7.87 1.50
C ASP A 169 -6.36 6.86 1.83
N PRO A 170 -7.57 7.32 2.17
CA PRO A 170 -8.69 6.44 2.47
C PRO A 170 -9.14 5.54 1.31
N GLU A 171 -8.84 5.90 0.09
CA GLU A 171 -9.12 5.14 -1.12
C GLU A 171 -8.05 4.08 -1.43
N GLY A 172 -7.00 4.01 -0.60
CA GLY A 172 -5.89 3.06 -0.78
C GLY A 172 -4.85 3.53 -1.80
N GLN A 173 -4.79 4.83 -2.12
CA GLN A 173 -3.78 5.35 -3.02
C GLN A 173 -2.52 5.77 -2.27
N LEU A 174 -1.35 5.40 -2.78
CA LEU A 174 -0.07 5.85 -2.25
C LEU A 174 0.17 7.30 -2.71
N VAL A 175 -0.11 8.27 -1.84
CA VAL A 175 -0.12 9.70 -2.18
C VAL A 175 1.18 10.43 -1.86
N TRP A 176 2.04 9.84 -1.02
CA TRP A 176 3.34 10.42 -0.68
C TRP A 176 4.32 9.33 -0.23
N GLN A 177 5.62 9.55 -0.46
CA GLN A 177 6.70 8.66 -0.02
C GLN A 177 8.00 9.42 0.24
N SER A 178 8.74 9.01 1.29
CA SER A 178 10.14 9.37 1.52
C SER A 178 10.97 8.13 1.88
N ARG A 179 12.21 8.09 1.39
CA ARG A 179 13.23 7.06 1.73
C ARG A 179 14.42 7.68 2.46
N THR A 180 14.19 8.82 3.11
CA THR A 180 15.23 9.52 3.89
C THR A 180 15.65 8.68 5.08
N TYR A 181 16.92 8.26 5.13
CA TYR A 181 17.38 7.31 6.14
C TYR A 181 17.42 7.91 7.55
N TYR A 182 17.97 9.10 7.69
CA TYR A 182 17.98 9.81 8.97
C TYR A 182 16.83 10.81 9.05
N PRO A 183 16.19 10.95 10.23
CA PRO A 183 15.11 11.91 10.37
C PRO A 183 15.50 13.32 9.95
N ASP A 184 14.59 13.96 9.24
CA ASP A 184 14.66 15.34 8.83
C ASP A 184 13.29 15.98 9.07
N PHE A 185 13.27 17.12 9.77
CA PHE A 185 12.01 17.77 10.11
C PHE A 185 11.24 18.27 8.89
N SER A 186 11.94 18.63 7.80
CA SER A 186 11.27 18.99 6.54
C SER A 186 10.43 17.86 5.96
N VAL A 187 10.86 16.60 6.14
CA VAL A 187 10.09 15.41 5.74
C VAL A 187 8.84 15.25 6.61
N VAL A 188 8.93 15.61 7.91
CA VAL A 188 7.75 15.63 8.80
C VAL A 188 6.75 16.68 8.32
N GLU A 189 7.21 17.90 8.00
CA GLU A 189 6.34 18.96 7.48
C GLU A 189 5.64 18.56 6.17
N GLU A 190 6.35 17.84 5.27
CA GLU A 190 5.78 17.34 4.04
C GLU A 190 4.63 16.37 4.28
N PHE A 191 4.85 15.28 5.05
CA PHE A 191 3.78 14.29 5.24
C PHE A 191 2.64 14.82 6.11
N VAL A 192 2.90 15.69 7.09
CA VAL A 192 1.84 16.35 7.87
C VAL A 192 0.91 17.15 6.95
N GLY A 193 1.46 17.82 5.93
CA GLY A 193 0.66 18.52 4.93
C GLY A 193 -0.19 17.59 4.04
N VAL A 194 0.06 16.27 4.06
CA VAL A 194 -0.69 15.28 3.28
C VAL A 194 -1.74 14.56 4.12
N ILE A 195 -1.47 14.34 5.42
CA ILE A 195 -2.40 13.62 6.33
C ILE A 195 -3.41 14.54 7.03
N ALA A 196 -3.23 15.87 6.94
CA ALA A 196 -4.05 16.88 7.63
C ALA A 196 -5.43 17.09 6.98
#